data_763a90252b9738584d0786bc12f95ff2
#
_entry.id   763a90252b9738584d0786bc12f95ff2
#
_cell.length_a   1.000
_cell.length_b   1.000
_cell.length_c   1.000
_cell.angle_alpha   90.00
_cell.angle_beta   90.00
_cell.angle_gamma   90.00
#
_symmetry.space_group_name_H-M   'P 1'
#
loop_
_entity.id
_entity.type
_entity.pdbx_description
1 polymer ?
#
loop_
_entity_poly.entity_id
_entity_poly.type
_entity_poly.pdbx_seq_one_letter_code
_entity_poly.pdbx_strand_id
1 'polypeptide(L)'
;MRIFTTFILLALSLIASATDYDQNKPFGFCTRLSRTDAAVTFNVTGGGCYTYPIAESFTGKVTVLKSNGQDMKRTIENAVKQNDIIIFDGAQGDFIVSSNVSISASNKTLLGINNARLCTQWSVTQEIIEALNKAGVPNMSTSSGTGGILSNGHRVGEEAEYQTRQIIINMTNDEEEKYRSAGVLTLFRCQNIIIRNLKFVGPGSIDVGGSDLLSCRASRNCWIDHCDFTDGMDGNFDITQSSDFNTVSWCTFSYTERSYMHQNTNLIGYSDREPTGFLNTTYAFNWWGPGCVQRMPMVRVGKIHMLNNYFSCTTASNCINPRKNSEVLIEGNYFAKGVRRYYSQKDAIAVTWADSNFAEEKNKMGQPTSVGEQVTVPYEYTIVPATDIPAVIKANAGATIK
;
A
#
# COMPACT_ATOMS: atom_id res chain seq x y z
N MET A 1 -36.30 10.77 -29.08
CA MET A 1 -35.55 9.53 -28.78
C MET A 1 -34.19 9.46 -29.50
N ARG A 2 -33.62 10.56 -29.99
CA ARG A 2 -32.28 10.63 -30.63
C ARG A 2 -31.22 11.43 -29.86
N ILE A 3 -31.60 12.05 -28.76
CA ILE A 3 -30.69 12.91 -27.97
C ILE A 3 -29.96 12.12 -26.86
N PHE A 4 -30.53 11.01 -26.37
CA PHE A 4 -29.93 10.21 -25.29
C PHE A 4 -28.73 9.35 -25.73
N THR A 5 -28.71 8.92 -27.00
CA THR A 5 -27.61 8.06 -27.51
C THR A 5 -26.32 8.83 -27.77
N THR A 6 -26.41 10.13 -28.08
CA THR A 6 -25.24 10.96 -28.35
C THR A 6 -24.50 11.37 -27.06
N PHE A 7 -25.22 11.54 -25.93
CA PHE A 7 -24.60 11.86 -24.65
C PHE A 7 -23.82 10.69 -24.02
N ILE A 8 -24.29 9.45 -24.21
CA ILE A 8 -23.61 8.24 -23.72
C ILE A 8 -22.33 7.97 -24.52
N LEU A 9 -22.34 8.21 -25.83
CA LEU A 9 -21.12 8.09 -26.65
C LEU A 9 -20.08 9.18 -26.34
N LEU A 10 -20.50 10.40 -26.00
CA LEU A 10 -19.58 11.48 -25.61
C LEU A 10 -18.93 11.24 -24.26
N ALA A 11 -19.67 10.67 -23.28
CA ALA A 11 -19.10 10.30 -21.99
C ALA A 11 -18.09 9.14 -22.09
N LEU A 12 -18.35 8.15 -22.94
CA LEU A 12 -17.42 7.04 -23.21
C LEU A 12 -16.16 7.51 -23.97
N SER A 13 -16.28 8.46 -24.89
CA SER A 13 -15.13 9.01 -25.62
C SER A 13 -14.24 9.91 -24.75
N LEU A 14 -14.80 10.62 -23.76
CA LEU A 14 -14.04 11.41 -22.78
C LEU A 14 -13.27 10.52 -21.80
N ILE A 15 -13.83 9.39 -21.36
CA ILE A 15 -13.14 8.43 -20.50
C ILE A 15 -11.98 7.75 -21.25
N ALA A 16 -12.12 7.45 -22.53
CA ALA A 16 -11.06 6.87 -23.34
C ALA A 16 -9.89 7.84 -23.63
N SER A 17 -10.12 9.14 -23.64
CA SER A 17 -9.06 10.15 -23.83
C SER A 17 -8.29 10.52 -22.53
N ALA A 18 -8.77 10.13 -21.35
CA ALA A 18 -8.12 10.38 -20.08
C ALA A 18 -7.06 9.34 -19.71
N THR A 19 -6.85 8.31 -20.52
CA THR A 19 -5.94 7.18 -20.21
C THR A 19 -4.83 7.05 -21.24
N ASP A 20 -4.00 8.08 -21.43
CA ASP A 20 -2.71 7.93 -22.11
C ASP A 20 -1.67 7.19 -21.22
N TYR A 21 -2.07 6.76 -20.02
CA TYR A 21 -1.27 5.87 -19.19
C TYR A 21 -1.50 4.43 -19.62
N ASP A 22 -0.48 3.84 -20.23
CA ASP A 22 -0.48 2.40 -20.49
C ASP A 22 -0.38 1.65 -19.14
N GLN A 23 -1.56 1.27 -18.59
CA GLN A 23 -1.69 0.53 -17.33
C GLN A 23 -0.93 -0.80 -17.33
N ASN A 24 -0.42 -1.22 -18.50
CA ASN A 24 0.31 -2.47 -18.65
C ASN A 24 1.83 -2.28 -18.68
N LYS A 25 2.33 -1.08 -18.37
CA LYS A 25 3.78 -0.83 -18.34
C LYS A 25 4.24 -0.27 -17.00
N PRO A 26 5.35 -0.79 -16.46
CA PRO A 26 6.01 -0.17 -15.32
C PRO A 26 6.43 1.26 -15.62
N PHE A 27 6.21 2.18 -14.69
CA PHE A 27 6.66 3.57 -14.80
C PHE A 27 7.09 4.10 -13.43
N GLY A 28 7.54 5.35 -13.39
CA GLY A 28 7.94 5.97 -12.14
C GLY A 28 9.30 5.49 -11.64
N PHE A 29 9.51 5.57 -10.35
CA PHE A 29 10.82 5.25 -9.77
C PHE A 29 11.27 3.81 -10.00
N CYS A 30 10.38 2.83 -10.10
CA CYS A 30 10.77 1.44 -10.35
C CYS A 30 11.57 1.26 -11.65
N THR A 31 11.44 2.20 -12.60
CA THR A 31 12.18 2.19 -13.87
C THR A 31 13.48 3.01 -13.84
N ARG A 32 13.98 3.35 -12.66
CA ARG A 32 15.14 4.24 -12.48
C ARG A 32 16.22 3.58 -11.63
N LEU A 33 17.46 4.12 -11.76
CA LEU A 33 18.61 3.80 -10.91
C LEU A 33 19.24 5.07 -10.34
N SER A 34 18.71 6.24 -10.68
CA SER A 34 19.09 7.54 -10.14
C SER A 34 17.86 8.32 -9.73
N ARG A 35 17.97 9.03 -8.61
CA ARG A 35 16.89 9.90 -8.08
C ARG A 35 16.82 11.26 -8.77
N THR A 36 17.81 11.60 -9.62
CA THR A 36 17.93 12.90 -10.30
C THR A 36 18.21 12.82 -11.78
N ASP A 37 18.91 11.77 -12.25
CA ASP A 37 19.33 11.62 -13.64
C ASP A 37 18.34 10.73 -14.40
N ALA A 38 17.61 11.35 -15.34
CA ALA A 38 16.62 10.69 -16.18
C ALA A 38 17.24 9.70 -17.20
N ALA A 39 18.52 9.82 -17.52
CA ALA A 39 19.21 8.93 -18.46
C ALA A 39 19.51 7.55 -17.82
N VAL A 40 19.58 7.47 -16.49
CA VAL A 40 19.91 6.24 -15.78
C VAL A 40 18.64 5.43 -15.52
N THR A 41 18.33 4.54 -16.46
CA THR A 41 17.08 3.75 -16.46
C THR A 41 17.30 2.31 -16.01
N PHE A 42 16.22 1.68 -15.59
CA PHE A 42 16.15 0.25 -15.28
C PHE A 42 14.95 -0.37 -16.02
N ASN A 43 15.16 -1.49 -16.67
CA ASN A 43 14.08 -2.23 -17.33
C ASN A 43 13.44 -3.21 -16.33
N VAL A 44 12.31 -2.83 -15.76
CA VAL A 44 11.56 -3.69 -14.85
C VAL A 44 10.83 -4.75 -15.66
N THR A 45 11.24 -6.00 -15.50
CA THR A 45 10.68 -7.13 -16.23
C THR A 45 10.12 -8.22 -15.30
N GLY A 46 10.40 -8.12 -13.99
CA GLY A 46 10.09 -9.19 -13.06
C GLY A 46 10.75 -10.49 -13.49
N GLY A 47 9.95 -11.53 -13.62
CA GLY A 47 10.39 -12.83 -14.16
C GLY A 47 10.42 -12.90 -15.70
N GLY A 48 10.25 -11.78 -16.39
CA GLY A 48 10.29 -11.69 -17.86
C GLY A 48 8.91 -11.54 -18.53
N CYS A 49 7.83 -11.80 -17.82
CA CYS A 49 6.46 -11.51 -18.25
C CYS A 49 5.59 -11.16 -17.03
N TYR A 50 4.63 -10.27 -17.21
CA TYR A 50 3.72 -9.80 -16.15
C TYR A 50 2.28 -9.61 -16.63
N THR A 51 1.93 -10.18 -17.79
CA THR A 51 0.57 -10.22 -18.34
C THR A 51 0.05 -11.65 -18.38
N TYR A 52 -1.25 -11.82 -18.39
CA TYR A 52 -1.89 -13.11 -18.57
C TYR A 52 -2.85 -13.04 -19.76
N PRO A 53 -2.89 -14.09 -20.64
CA PRO A 53 -2.05 -15.29 -20.62
C PRO A 53 -0.57 -14.97 -20.88
N ILE A 54 0.31 -15.84 -20.34
CA ILE A 54 1.76 -15.75 -20.58
C ILE A 54 2.01 -15.97 -22.07
N ALA A 55 2.85 -15.12 -22.67
CA ALA A 55 3.16 -15.20 -24.09
C ALA A 55 3.80 -16.56 -24.44
N GLU A 56 3.40 -17.18 -25.55
CA GLU A 56 3.94 -18.45 -26.01
C GLU A 56 5.45 -18.41 -26.28
N SER A 57 5.97 -17.23 -26.61
CA SER A 57 7.42 -17.01 -26.81
C SER A 57 8.22 -16.95 -25.49
N PHE A 58 7.57 -16.97 -24.35
CA PHE A 58 8.25 -16.94 -23.06
C PHE A 58 8.92 -18.28 -22.75
N THR A 59 10.24 -18.26 -22.53
CA THR A 59 11.06 -19.47 -22.30
C THR A 59 11.44 -19.69 -20.84
N GLY A 60 11.05 -18.78 -19.94
CA GLY A 60 11.33 -18.91 -18.50
C GLY A 60 10.43 -19.94 -17.80
N LYS A 61 10.70 -20.16 -16.53
CA LYS A 61 9.93 -21.13 -15.72
C LYS A 61 8.66 -20.47 -15.16
N VAL A 62 7.53 -21.08 -15.45
CA VAL A 62 6.21 -20.66 -14.95
C VAL A 62 5.60 -21.77 -14.08
N THR A 63 5.00 -21.39 -12.99
CA THR A 63 4.14 -22.29 -12.20
C THR A 63 2.81 -21.65 -11.90
N VAL A 64 1.74 -22.46 -11.89
CA VAL A 64 0.40 -22.05 -11.48
C VAL A 64 0.11 -22.70 -10.13
N LEU A 65 -0.06 -21.88 -9.12
CA LEU A 65 -0.49 -22.32 -7.80
C LEU A 65 -2.02 -22.31 -7.72
N LYS A 66 -2.56 -23.33 -7.08
CA LYS A 66 -3.98 -23.42 -6.72
C LYS A 66 -4.08 -23.65 -5.23
N SER A 67 -5.06 -23.03 -4.59
CA SER A 67 -5.31 -23.22 -3.16
C SER A 67 -5.71 -24.68 -2.89
N ASN A 68 -5.25 -25.21 -1.78
CA ASN A 68 -5.65 -26.53 -1.25
C ASN A 68 -6.35 -26.42 0.10
N GLY A 69 -6.70 -25.19 0.54
CA GLY A 69 -7.35 -24.91 1.81
C GLY A 69 -6.46 -25.08 3.05
N GLN A 70 -5.15 -25.34 2.85
CA GLN A 70 -4.15 -25.46 3.93
C GLN A 70 -3.17 -24.30 3.91
N ASP A 71 -2.25 -24.27 4.87
CA ASP A 71 -1.16 -23.30 4.88
C ASP A 71 -0.25 -23.43 3.63
N MET A 72 -0.27 -22.41 2.79
CA MET A 72 0.45 -22.37 1.52
C MET A 72 1.83 -21.70 1.63
N LYS A 73 2.26 -21.24 2.81
CA LYS A 73 3.50 -20.48 2.97
C LYS A 73 4.70 -21.16 2.33
N ARG A 74 5.00 -22.40 2.72
CA ARG A 74 6.14 -23.15 2.18
C ARG A 74 6.00 -23.46 0.69
N THR A 75 4.79 -23.72 0.22
CA THR A 75 4.51 -23.96 -1.20
C THR A 75 4.83 -22.72 -2.02
N ILE A 76 4.41 -21.53 -1.57
CA ILE A 76 4.69 -20.27 -2.24
C ILE A 76 6.20 -19.96 -2.22
N GLU A 77 6.87 -20.09 -1.06
CA GLU A 77 8.31 -19.86 -0.94
C GLU A 77 9.14 -20.78 -1.89
N ASN A 78 8.75 -22.05 -2.01
CA ASN A 78 9.40 -22.99 -2.91
C ASN A 78 9.12 -22.66 -4.38
N ALA A 79 7.89 -22.30 -4.71
CA ALA A 79 7.52 -21.88 -6.06
C ALA A 79 8.34 -20.66 -6.52
N VAL A 80 8.49 -19.64 -5.67
CA VAL A 80 9.29 -18.44 -5.97
C VAL A 80 10.78 -18.77 -6.15
N LYS A 81 11.34 -19.70 -5.36
CA LYS A 81 12.74 -20.11 -5.52
C LYS A 81 13.01 -20.82 -6.86
N GLN A 82 12.04 -21.57 -7.37
CA GLN A 82 12.22 -22.49 -8.51
C GLN A 82 11.76 -21.91 -9.85
N ASN A 83 10.89 -20.88 -9.83
CA ASN A 83 10.25 -20.35 -11.03
C ASN A 83 10.48 -18.84 -11.16
N ASP A 84 10.35 -18.34 -12.38
CA ASP A 84 10.47 -16.92 -12.72
C ASP A 84 9.11 -16.23 -12.56
N ILE A 85 8.03 -16.92 -12.94
CA ILE A 85 6.64 -16.43 -12.83
C ILE A 85 5.85 -17.39 -11.99
N ILE A 86 5.17 -16.82 -10.97
CA ILE A 86 4.27 -17.52 -10.08
C ILE A 86 2.85 -16.97 -10.31
N ILE A 87 1.99 -17.79 -10.87
CA ILE A 87 0.59 -17.44 -11.10
C ILE A 87 -0.23 -18.01 -9.94
N PHE A 88 -1.00 -17.16 -9.28
CA PHE A 88 -1.95 -17.52 -8.25
C PHE A 88 -3.35 -17.64 -8.89
N ASP A 89 -3.87 -18.84 -9.02
CA ASP A 89 -5.21 -19.10 -9.56
C ASP A 89 -6.24 -19.20 -8.44
N GLY A 90 -7.04 -18.15 -8.26
CA GLY A 90 -8.04 -18.05 -7.20
C GLY A 90 -9.30 -18.88 -7.42
N ALA A 91 -9.42 -19.62 -8.53
CA ALA A 91 -10.62 -20.39 -8.85
C ALA A 91 -10.97 -21.48 -7.81
N GLN A 92 -9.98 -21.94 -7.02
CA GLN A 92 -10.16 -22.96 -5.98
C GLN A 92 -10.20 -22.40 -4.55
N GLY A 93 -10.25 -21.09 -4.39
CA GLY A 93 -10.33 -20.43 -3.09
C GLY A 93 -9.06 -19.67 -2.67
N ASP A 94 -9.04 -19.26 -1.42
CA ASP A 94 -8.04 -18.38 -0.87
C ASP A 94 -6.71 -19.11 -0.56
N PHE A 95 -5.58 -18.44 -0.82
CA PHE A 95 -4.24 -18.88 -0.42
C PHE A 95 -4.00 -18.46 1.04
N ILE A 96 -4.17 -19.39 1.97
CA ILE A 96 -3.97 -19.15 3.39
C ILE A 96 -2.49 -19.24 3.72
N VAL A 97 -1.97 -18.27 4.50
CA VAL A 97 -0.59 -18.31 5.01
C VAL A 97 -0.57 -18.14 6.52
N SER A 98 0.20 -18.98 7.20
CA SER A 98 0.32 -18.97 8.67
C SER A 98 1.15 -17.78 9.18
N SER A 99 2.03 -17.24 8.34
CA SER A 99 2.85 -16.05 8.61
C SER A 99 3.46 -15.54 7.30
N ASN A 100 4.18 -14.42 7.35
CA ASN A 100 4.79 -13.82 6.16
C ASN A 100 5.58 -14.83 5.30
N VAL A 101 5.23 -14.88 4.02
CA VAL A 101 6.03 -15.51 2.96
C VAL A 101 7.25 -14.62 2.69
N SER A 102 8.46 -15.13 2.83
CA SER A 102 9.68 -14.34 2.61
C SER A 102 10.26 -14.58 1.22
N ILE A 103 10.39 -13.50 0.45
CA ILE A 103 10.98 -13.51 -0.90
C ILE A 103 12.31 -12.76 -0.86
N SER A 104 13.41 -13.48 -1.08
CA SER A 104 14.75 -12.93 -1.26
C SER A 104 15.33 -13.18 -2.65
N ALA A 105 14.59 -13.85 -3.52
CA ALA A 105 14.98 -14.07 -4.91
C ALA A 105 14.60 -12.87 -5.77
N SER A 106 15.50 -12.40 -6.61
CA SER A 106 15.30 -11.33 -7.58
C SER A 106 14.72 -11.85 -8.90
N ASN A 107 14.25 -10.92 -9.75
CA ASN A 107 13.70 -11.21 -11.08
C ASN A 107 12.51 -12.17 -11.00
N LYS A 108 11.46 -11.77 -10.28
CA LYS A 108 10.25 -12.58 -10.07
C LYS A 108 9.00 -11.80 -10.43
N THR A 109 8.04 -12.51 -11.00
CA THR A 109 6.66 -12.03 -11.18
C THR A 109 5.70 -12.88 -10.35
N LEU A 110 4.88 -12.23 -9.52
CA LEU A 110 3.76 -12.81 -8.81
C LEU A 110 2.48 -12.22 -9.44
N LEU A 111 1.68 -13.06 -10.06
CA LEU A 111 0.52 -12.64 -10.84
C LEU A 111 -0.74 -13.34 -10.37
N GLY A 112 -1.80 -12.60 -10.05
CA GLY A 112 -3.11 -13.14 -9.71
C GLY A 112 -4.02 -13.29 -10.91
N ILE A 113 -4.74 -14.39 -10.97
CA ILE A 113 -5.85 -14.62 -11.90
C ILE A 113 -7.07 -15.15 -11.13
N ASN A 114 -8.24 -15.05 -11.72
CA ASN A 114 -9.48 -15.57 -11.12
C ASN A 114 -9.71 -15.09 -9.68
N ASN A 115 -9.51 -13.77 -9.46
CA ASN A 115 -9.73 -13.15 -8.16
C ASN A 115 -8.85 -13.73 -7.02
N ALA A 116 -7.60 -14.03 -7.28
CA ALA A 116 -6.66 -14.63 -6.32
C ALA A 116 -6.49 -13.80 -5.06
N ARG A 117 -6.70 -14.43 -3.90
CA ARG A 117 -6.59 -13.81 -2.57
C ARG A 117 -5.55 -14.53 -1.73
N LEU A 118 -4.60 -13.77 -1.18
CA LEU A 118 -3.63 -14.24 -0.19
C LEU A 118 -4.10 -13.75 1.18
N CYS A 119 -4.44 -14.68 2.07
CA CYS A 119 -5.08 -14.38 3.34
C CYS A 119 -4.24 -14.89 4.52
N THR A 120 -4.26 -14.16 5.62
CA THR A 120 -3.67 -14.62 6.88
C THR A 120 -4.52 -15.74 7.49
N GLN A 121 -3.87 -16.71 8.14
CA GLN A 121 -4.56 -17.78 8.85
C GLN A 121 -5.25 -17.27 10.12
N TRP A 122 -4.56 -16.40 10.86
CA TRP A 122 -5.12 -15.79 12.06
C TRP A 122 -5.95 -14.56 11.70
N SER A 123 -6.99 -14.27 12.50
CA SER A 123 -7.79 -13.06 12.35
C SER A 123 -8.29 -12.54 13.70
N VAL A 124 -8.48 -11.24 13.79
CA VAL A 124 -9.17 -10.57 14.89
C VAL A 124 -10.63 -11.02 14.89
N THR A 125 -11.12 -11.53 16.01
CA THR A 125 -12.51 -11.93 16.17
C THR A 125 -13.34 -10.85 16.84
N GLN A 126 -14.65 -10.95 16.73
CA GLN A 126 -15.57 -10.03 17.41
C GLN A 126 -15.42 -10.09 18.95
N GLU A 127 -15.14 -11.28 19.48
CA GLU A 127 -14.91 -11.49 20.92
C GLU A 127 -13.66 -10.76 21.42
N ILE A 128 -12.58 -10.71 20.60
CA ILE A 128 -11.39 -9.91 20.91
C ILE A 128 -11.74 -8.43 20.94
N ILE A 129 -12.48 -7.93 19.96
CA ILE A 129 -12.92 -6.52 19.90
C ILE A 129 -13.77 -6.17 21.13
N GLU A 130 -14.71 -7.03 21.52
CA GLU A 130 -15.55 -6.83 22.70
C GLU A 130 -14.74 -6.83 24.00
N ALA A 131 -13.74 -7.71 24.11
CA ALA A 131 -12.84 -7.76 25.28
C ALA A 131 -12.00 -6.48 25.40
N LEU A 132 -11.48 -5.96 24.28
CA LEU A 132 -10.73 -4.69 24.23
C LEU A 132 -11.61 -3.51 24.63
N ASN A 133 -12.83 -3.44 24.09
CA ASN A 133 -13.81 -2.41 24.44
C ASN A 133 -14.15 -2.46 25.95
N LYS A 134 -14.42 -3.65 26.49
CA LYS A 134 -14.73 -3.85 27.91
C LYS A 134 -13.58 -3.45 28.82
N ALA A 135 -12.35 -3.70 28.40
CA ALA A 135 -11.15 -3.31 29.13
C ALA A 135 -10.83 -1.80 29.01
N GLY A 136 -11.51 -1.08 28.09
CA GLY A 136 -11.27 0.35 27.86
C GLY A 136 -9.91 0.65 27.22
N VAL A 137 -9.37 -0.27 26.43
CA VAL A 137 -8.10 -0.07 25.73
C VAL A 137 -8.27 1.06 24.70
N PRO A 138 -7.44 2.12 24.76
CA PRO A 138 -7.62 3.29 23.90
C PRO A 138 -7.25 2.96 22.44
N ASN A 139 -8.09 3.40 21.49
CA ASN A 139 -7.75 3.36 20.07
C ASN A 139 -6.77 4.47 19.73
N MET A 140 -5.49 4.12 19.60
CA MET A 140 -4.40 5.07 19.37
C MET A 140 -4.39 5.65 17.95
N SER A 141 -5.05 5.03 16.98
CA SER A 141 -5.16 5.56 15.61
C SER A 141 -5.98 6.83 15.54
N THR A 142 -6.98 6.96 16.40
CA THR A 142 -7.92 8.09 16.42
C THR A 142 -7.63 9.10 17.53
N SER A 143 -6.84 8.74 18.56
CA SER A 143 -6.56 9.62 19.68
C SER A 143 -5.48 10.65 19.33
N SER A 144 -5.70 11.90 19.73
CA SER A 144 -4.71 12.97 19.61
C SER A 144 -3.59 12.91 20.68
N GLY A 145 -3.67 11.95 21.59
CA GLY A 145 -2.84 11.87 22.81
C GLY A 145 -1.72 10.84 22.80
N THR A 146 -1.20 10.46 21.64
CA THR A 146 -0.18 9.41 21.48
C THR A 146 1.15 9.65 22.18
N GLY A 147 1.40 10.84 22.72
CA GLY A 147 2.68 11.23 23.33
C GLY A 147 2.67 11.39 24.85
N GLY A 148 1.57 11.10 25.52
CA GLY A 148 1.48 11.20 26.98
C GLY A 148 2.33 10.14 27.70
N ILE A 149 2.96 10.54 28.81
CA ILE A 149 3.63 9.60 29.73
C ILE A 149 2.67 9.34 30.90
N LEU A 150 2.44 8.07 31.19
CA LEU A 150 1.63 7.61 32.34
C LEU A 150 2.41 7.76 33.66
N SER A 151 1.70 7.67 34.78
CA SER A 151 2.30 7.73 36.13
C SER A 151 3.34 6.62 36.40
N ASN A 152 3.26 5.49 35.69
CA ASN A 152 4.22 4.40 35.71
C ASN A 152 5.45 4.62 34.80
N GLY A 153 5.55 5.77 34.12
CA GLY A 153 6.66 6.10 33.22
C GLY A 153 6.56 5.53 31.81
N HIS A 154 5.55 4.72 31.50
CA HIS A 154 5.32 4.20 30.14
C HIS A 154 4.60 5.24 29.26
N ARG A 155 4.79 5.16 27.95
CA ARG A 155 3.98 5.92 27.00
C ARG A 155 2.59 5.32 26.91
N VAL A 156 1.58 6.18 26.70
CA VAL A 156 0.18 5.73 26.57
C VAL A 156 0.02 4.67 25.46
N GLY A 157 0.73 4.83 24.33
CA GLY A 157 0.68 3.86 23.24
C GLY A 157 1.32 2.50 23.58
N GLU A 158 2.43 2.50 24.32
CA GLU A 158 3.11 1.28 24.77
C GLU A 158 2.24 0.49 25.74
N GLU A 159 1.53 1.19 26.63
CA GLU A 159 0.58 0.58 27.56
C GLU A 159 -0.64 -0.01 26.85
N ALA A 160 -1.18 0.70 25.89
CA ALA A 160 -2.30 0.19 25.07
C ALA A 160 -1.91 -1.06 24.28
N GLU A 161 -0.73 -1.07 23.67
CA GLU A 161 -0.18 -2.24 22.99
C GLU A 161 -0.01 -3.41 23.97
N TYR A 162 0.59 -3.18 25.13
CA TYR A 162 0.76 -4.21 26.16
C TYR A 162 -0.57 -4.80 26.61
N GLN A 163 -1.55 -3.96 26.94
CA GLN A 163 -2.89 -4.41 27.37
C GLN A 163 -3.58 -5.23 26.26
N THR A 164 -3.48 -4.78 25.02
CA THR A 164 -4.03 -5.51 23.86
C THR A 164 -3.42 -6.92 23.77
N ARG A 165 -2.10 -7.02 23.87
CA ARG A 165 -1.38 -8.30 23.82
C ARG A 165 -1.80 -9.23 24.93
N GLN A 166 -1.90 -8.75 26.17
CA GLN A 166 -2.33 -9.55 27.32
C GLN A 166 -3.76 -10.10 27.15
N ILE A 167 -4.67 -9.30 26.61
CA ILE A 167 -6.04 -9.74 26.34
C ILE A 167 -6.04 -10.87 25.29
N ILE A 168 -5.29 -10.73 24.20
CA ILE A 168 -5.23 -11.77 23.17
C ILE A 168 -4.60 -13.06 23.70
N ILE A 169 -3.47 -12.97 24.43
CA ILE A 169 -2.81 -14.13 25.05
C ILE A 169 -3.80 -14.88 25.95
N ASN A 170 -4.50 -14.17 26.83
CA ASN A 170 -5.46 -14.79 27.75
C ASN A 170 -6.65 -15.46 27.01
N MET A 171 -7.06 -14.92 25.88
CA MET A 171 -8.18 -15.47 25.11
C MET A 171 -7.78 -16.65 24.23
N THR A 172 -6.55 -16.67 23.73
CA THR A 172 -6.08 -17.65 22.74
C THR A 172 -5.13 -18.70 23.32
N ASN A 173 -4.63 -18.51 24.53
CA ASN A 173 -3.53 -19.26 25.15
C ASN A 173 -2.25 -19.28 24.29
N ASP A 174 -2.04 -18.23 23.49
CA ASP A 174 -0.86 -18.08 22.64
C ASP A 174 0.21 -17.22 23.34
N GLU A 175 0.88 -17.80 24.32
CA GLU A 175 1.96 -17.14 25.07
C GLU A 175 3.17 -16.78 24.20
N GLU A 176 3.37 -17.49 23.09
CA GLU A 176 4.44 -17.20 22.13
C GLU A 176 4.08 -16.05 21.17
N GLU A 177 2.85 -15.51 21.25
CA GLU A 177 2.36 -14.41 20.44
C GLU A 177 2.51 -14.64 18.92
N LYS A 178 2.29 -15.86 18.45
CA LYS A 178 2.40 -16.26 17.03
C LYS A 178 1.51 -15.42 16.13
N TYR A 179 0.36 -14.97 16.66
CA TYR A 179 -0.58 -14.09 15.93
C TYR A 179 0.10 -12.81 15.41
N ARG A 180 1.14 -12.29 16.09
CA ARG A 180 1.85 -11.08 15.65
C ARG A 180 2.58 -11.24 14.32
N SER A 181 2.82 -12.46 13.89
CA SER A 181 3.39 -12.76 12.56
C SER A 181 2.34 -12.89 11.44
N ALA A 182 1.07 -12.58 11.72
CA ALA A 182 -0.02 -12.64 10.75
C ALA A 182 0.08 -11.49 9.72
N GLY A 183 1.08 -11.57 8.86
CA GLY A 183 1.23 -10.81 7.62
C GLY A 183 1.19 -11.76 6.43
N VAL A 184 1.35 -11.27 5.21
CA VAL A 184 1.24 -12.09 4.00
C VAL A 184 2.58 -12.25 3.29
N LEU A 185 3.27 -11.15 2.97
CA LEU A 185 4.46 -11.20 2.15
C LEU A 185 5.54 -10.21 2.60
N THR A 186 6.78 -10.64 2.57
CA THR A 186 7.95 -9.77 2.76
C THR A 186 8.90 -9.90 1.58
N LEU A 187 9.17 -8.80 0.88
CA LEU A 187 10.28 -8.67 -0.04
C LEU A 187 11.52 -8.26 0.76
N PHE A 188 12.57 -9.06 0.73
CA PHE A 188 13.76 -8.83 1.53
C PHE A 188 15.05 -8.95 0.71
N ARG A 189 15.79 -7.84 0.54
CA ARG A 189 17.06 -7.78 -0.20
C ARG A 189 16.97 -8.35 -1.61
N CYS A 190 15.87 -8.07 -2.31
CA CYS A 190 15.64 -8.49 -3.69
C CYS A 190 15.43 -7.29 -4.62
N GLN A 191 15.49 -7.54 -5.92
CA GLN A 191 15.27 -6.51 -6.94
C GLN A 191 14.52 -7.06 -8.16
N ASN A 192 13.95 -6.15 -8.95
CA ASN A 192 13.21 -6.50 -10.15
C ASN A 192 12.05 -7.46 -9.86
N ILE A 193 11.16 -7.02 -8.97
CA ILE A 193 9.98 -7.79 -8.55
C ILE A 193 8.73 -7.12 -9.11
N ILE A 194 7.87 -7.91 -9.71
CA ILE A 194 6.52 -7.48 -10.10
C ILE A 194 5.50 -8.29 -9.31
N ILE A 195 4.62 -7.57 -8.60
CA ILE A 195 3.45 -8.15 -7.94
C ILE A 195 2.22 -7.49 -8.55
N ARG A 196 1.36 -8.29 -9.18
CA ARG A 196 0.27 -7.72 -9.97
C ARG A 196 -1.02 -8.52 -9.83
N ASN A 197 -2.15 -7.80 -9.74
CA ASN A 197 -3.51 -8.35 -9.74
C ASN A 197 -3.79 -9.35 -8.62
N LEU A 198 -3.27 -9.08 -7.41
CA LEU A 198 -3.43 -9.91 -6.22
C LEU A 198 -4.19 -9.17 -5.13
N LYS A 199 -4.98 -9.90 -4.34
CA LYS A 199 -5.66 -9.39 -3.16
C LYS A 199 -4.96 -9.88 -1.90
N PHE A 200 -4.51 -8.95 -1.06
CA PHE A 200 -3.92 -9.21 0.24
C PHE A 200 -4.96 -8.93 1.33
N VAL A 201 -5.30 -9.95 2.10
CA VAL A 201 -6.33 -9.87 3.13
C VAL A 201 -5.74 -10.22 4.49
N GLY A 202 -5.75 -9.27 5.39
CA GLY A 202 -5.16 -9.37 6.70
C GLY A 202 -6.11 -9.86 7.78
N PRO A 203 -5.59 -9.93 9.01
CA PRO A 203 -6.32 -10.43 10.15
C PRO A 203 -7.31 -9.41 10.72
N GLY A 204 -7.24 -8.17 10.32
CA GLY A 204 -7.81 -7.02 11.01
C GLY A 204 -6.72 -6.23 11.73
N SER A 205 -6.81 -4.91 11.68
CA SER A 205 -5.84 -4.03 12.32
C SER A 205 -6.04 -4.00 13.82
N ILE A 206 -4.94 -4.21 14.55
CA ILE A 206 -4.90 -4.20 16.01
C ILE A 206 -3.50 -3.80 16.49
N ASP A 207 -3.41 -3.04 17.57
CA ASP A 207 -2.13 -2.51 18.06
C ASP A 207 -1.40 -3.53 18.95
N VAL A 208 -0.51 -4.31 18.33
CA VAL A 208 0.26 -5.38 18.99
C VAL A 208 1.74 -5.42 18.55
N GLY A 209 2.19 -4.42 17.77
CA GLY A 209 3.51 -4.46 17.13
C GLY A 209 3.66 -5.66 16.21
N GLY A 210 2.65 -5.91 15.37
CA GLY A 210 2.57 -7.07 14.49
C GLY A 210 3.22 -6.88 13.13
N SER A 211 2.76 -7.65 12.16
CA SER A 211 3.26 -7.65 10.78
C SER A 211 2.36 -6.88 9.83
N ASP A 212 2.96 -6.27 8.81
CA ASP A 212 2.23 -5.71 7.66
C ASP A 212 1.73 -6.81 6.72
N LEU A 213 0.75 -6.48 5.86
CA LEU A 213 0.35 -7.38 4.78
C LEU A 213 1.47 -7.56 3.77
N LEU A 214 2.07 -6.46 3.33
CA LEU A 214 3.24 -6.46 2.47
C LEU A 214 4.31 -5.58 3.09
N SER A 215 5.52 -6.11 3.25
CA SER A 215 6.70 -5.32 3.62
C SER A 215 7.75 -5.39 2.53
N CYS A 216 8.24 -4.23 2.08
CA CYS A 216 9.38 -4.10 1.18
C CYS A 216 10.59 -3.62 1.99
N ARG A 217 11.58 -4.50 2.24
CA ARG A 217 12.73 -4.24 3.10
C ARG A 217 14.04 -4.42 2.35
N ALA A 218 14.85 -3.37 2.27
CA ALA A 218 16.13 -3.38 1.56
C ALA A 218 16.01 -3.88 0.10
N SER A 219 14.87 -3.68 -0.54
CA SER A 219 14.56 -4.18 -1.88
C SER A 219 14.35 -3.03 -2.86
N ARG A 220 14.62 -3.26 -4.14
CA ARG A 220 14.63 -2.19 -5.13
C ARG A 220 14.03 -2.58 -6.46
N ASN A 221 13.62 -1.56 -7.24
CA ASN A 221 13.00 -1.73 -8.55
C ASN A 221 11.82 -2.71 -8.50
N CYS A 222 10.96 -2.54 -7.48
CA CYS A 222 9.75 -3.32 -7.32
C CYS A 222 8.55 -2.53 -7.87
N TRP A 223 7.73 -3.20 -8.66
CA TRP A 223 6.47 -2.69 -9.16
C TRP A 223 5.32 -3.47 -8.58
N ILE A 224 4.53 -2.81 -7.73
CA ILE A 224 3.33 -3.36 -7.09
C ILE A 224 2.13 -2.70 -7.76
N ASP A 225 1.36 -3.47 -8.49
CA ASP A 225 0.40 -2.93 -9.44
C ASP A 225 -0.95 -3.66 -9.40
N HIS A 226 -2.04 -2.91 -9.48
CA HIS A 226 -3.40 -3.47 -9.46
C HIS A 226 -3.61 -4.49 -8.34
N CYS A 227 -3.23 -4.14 -7.12
CA CYS A 227 -3.43 -5.00 -5.95
C CYS A 227 -4.43 -4.40 -4.97
N ASP A 228 -5.18 -5.26 -4.27
CA ASP A 228 -6.02 -4.85 -3.14
C ASP A 228 -5.31 -5.19 -1.82
N PHE A 229 -5.33 -4.24 -0.88
CA PHE A 229 -4.81 -4.42 0.48
C PHE A 229 -5.91 -4.10 1.48
N THR A 230 -6.30 -5.10 2.27
CA THR A 230 -7.41 -4.96 3.23
C THR A 230 -7.02 -5.55 4.58
N ASP A 231 -7.27 -4.79 5.67
CA ASP A 231 -7.18 -5.24 7.04
C ASP A 231 -5.79 -5.70 7.51
N GLY A 232 -4.72 -4.99 7.11
CA GLY A 232 -3.38 -5.24 7.65
C GLY A 232 -3.30 -5.03 9.16
N MET A 233 -2.57 -5.89 9.87
CA MET A 233 -2.46 -5.84 11.33
C MET A 233 -1.74 -4.57 11.80
N ASP A 234 -0.49 -4.35 11.38
CA ASP A 234 0.31 -3.16 11.69
C ASP A 234 0.17 -2.12 10.58
N GLY A 235 0.23 -2.56 9.32
CA GLY A 235 0.05 -1.75 8.13
C GLY A 235 -0.41 -2.58 6.94
N ASN A 236 -0.87 -1.89 5.90
CA ASN A 236 -1.21 -2.58 4.65
C ASN A 236 0.02 -2.79 3.78
N PHE A 237 0.88 -1.78 3.63
CA PHE A 237 2.10 -1.93 2.84
C PHE A 237 3.17 -0.93 3.26
N ASP A 238 4.29 -1.43 3.77
CA ASP A 238 5.41 -0.64 4.24
C ASP A 238 6.67 -0.79 3.36
N ILE A 239 7.39 0.32 3.15
CA ILE A 239 8.64 0.38 2.38
C ILE A 239 9.73 0.95 3.29
N THR A 240 10.70 0.12 3.69
CA THR A 240 11.65 0.45 4.75
C THR A 240 13.06 -0.11 4.48
N GLN A 241 13.99 0.17 5.39
CA GLN A 241 15.36 -0.35 5.38
C GLN A 241 16.11 -0.03 4.07
N SER A 242 16.08 1.23 3.67
CA SER A 242 16.73 1.70 2.44
C SER A 242 16.23 1.00 1.16
N SER A 243 15.02 0.47 1.16
CA SER A 243 14.37 0.05 -0.09
C SER A 243 14.33 1.22 -1.06
N ASP A 244 14.49 0.96 -2.36
CA ASP A 244 14.70 2.07 -3.28
C ASP A 244 14.10 1.82 -4.68
N PHE A 245 13.78 2.91 -5.37
CA PHE A 245 13.24 2.85 -6.73
C PHE A 245 12.04 1.91 -6.86
N ASN A 246 10.99 2.16 -6.09
CA ASN A 246 9.77 1.37 -6.13
C ASN A 246 8.60 2.16 -6.74
N THR A 247 7.62 1.47 -7.29
CA THR A 247 6.35 2.05 -7.73
C THR A 247 5.19 1.23 -7.21
N VAL A 248 4.20 1.92 -6.66
CA VAL A 248 2.91 1.39 -6.23
C VAL A 248 1.85 2.08 -7.08
N SER A 249 1.17 1.32 -7.93
CA SER A 249 0.23 1.89 -8.88
C SER A 249 -1.07 1.10 -8.97
N TRP A 250 -2.18 1.81 -9.16
CA TRP A 250 -3.51 1.23 -9.32
C TRP A 250 -3.92 0.29 -8.18
N CYS A 251 -3.36 0.47 -6.99
CA CYS A 251 -3.69 -0.34 -5.81
C CYS A 251 -4.82 0.28 -5.01
N THR A 252 -5.57 -0.57 -4.28
CA THR A 252 -6.57 -0.12 -3.32
C THR A 252 -6.14 -0.45 -1.90
N PHE A 253 -6.44 0.43 -0.97
CA PHE A 253 -6.18 0.27 0.46
C PHE A 253 -7.46 0.52 1.24
N SER A 254 -7.80 -0.39 2.14
CA SER A 254 -9.01 -0.29 2.95
C SER A 254 -8.89 -1.06 4.27
N TYR A 255 -9.82 -0.76 5.18
CA TYR A 255 -10.05 -1.50 6.41
C TYR A 255 -11.54 -1.71 6.60
N THR A 256 -11.92 -2.89 7.06
CA THR A 256 -13.31 -3.25 7.39
C THR A 256 -13.57 -3.11 8.90
N GLU A 257 -14.79 -3.45 9.34
CA GLU A 257 -15.16 -3.51 10.75
C GLU A 257 -14.36 -4.53 11.57
N ARG A 258 -13.62 -5.43 10.94
CA ARG A 258 -12.66 -6.33 11.59
C ARG A 258 -11.47 -5.57 12.17
N SER A 259 -11.16 -4.42 11.61
CA SER A 259 -10.07 -3.55 12.05
C SER A 259 -10.56 -2.62 13.15
N TYR A 260 -10.12 -2.86 14.38
CA TYR A 260 -10.59 -2.13 15.57
C TYR A 260 -9.75 -0.88 15.87
N MET A 261 -8.43 -0.98 15.76
CA MET A 261 -7.48 0.10 16.03
C MET A 261 -6.25 -0.05 15.13
N HIS A 262 -5.36 0.95 15.11
CA HIS A 262 -4.10 0.91 14.37
C HIS A 262 -4.24 0.84 12.83
N GLN A 263 -5.31 1.46 12.27
CA GLN A 263 -5.51 1.50 10.80
C GLN A 263 -4.49 2.44 10.14
N ASN A 264 -3.21 2.04 10.21
CA ASN A 264 -2.07 2.72 9.63
C ASN A 264 -1.75 2.09 8.26
N THR A 265 -1.93 2.82 7.18
CA THR A 265 -1.99 2.20 5.85
C THR A 265 -0.61 1.93 5.25
N ASN A 266 0.24 2.96 5.14
CA ASN A 266 1.53 2.86 4.45
C ASN A 266 2.61 3.67 5.18
N LEU A 267 3.73 3.03 5.50
CA LEU A 267 4.89 3.69 6.07
C LEU A 267 6.06 3.63 5.09
N ILE A 268 6.70 4.77 4.87
CA ILE A 268 7.97 4.87 4.17
C ILE A 268 9.02 5.36 5.15
N GLY A 269 10.05 4.51 5.39
CA GLY A 269 11.07 4.75 6.40
C GLY A 269 10.63 4.40 7.82
N TYR A 270 11.21 3.34 8.40
CA TYR A 270 10.84 2.82 9.72
C TYR A 270 11.21 3.78 10.88
N SER A 271 12.20 4.64 10.68
CA SER A 271 12.63 5.61 11.69
C SER A 271 13.25 6.87 11.08
N ASP A 272 13.42 7.91 11.91
CA ASP A 272 14.13 9.14 11.53
C ASP A 272 15.66 8.93 11.29
N ARG A 273 16.17 7.71 11.52
CA ARG A 273 17.56 7.31 11.33
C ARG A 273 17.81 6.54 10.04
N GLU A 274 16.80 6.35 9.21
CA GLU A 274 17.01 5.78 7.87
C GLU A 274 18.04 6.64 7.10
N PRO A 275 18.94 6.02 6.34
CA PRO A 275 19.89 6.74 5.50
C PRO A 275 19.17 7.61 4.46
N THR A 276 19.64 8.83 4.26
CA THR A 276 19.15 9.73 3.21
C THR A 276 19.55 9.23 1.82
N GLY A 277 18.80 9.64 0.78
CA GLY A 277 19.08 9.29 -0.62
C GLY A 277 18.43 8.00 -1.11
N PHE A 278 17.81 7.23 -0.21
CA PHE A 278 17.03 6.03 -0.52
C PHE A 278 15.52 6.30 -0.42
N LEU A 279 14.74 5.23 -0.50
CA LEU A 279 13.27 5.23 -0.39
C LEU A 279 12.58 6.05 -1.50
N ASN A 280 13.21 6.13 -2.69
CA ASN A 280 12.61 6.81 -3.83
C ASN A 280 11.42 5.98 -4.33
N THR A 281 10.20 6.52 -4.19
CA THR A 281 8.98 5.75 -4.45
C THR A 281 7.93 6.59 -5.18
N THR A 282 7.27 5.99 -6.16
CA THR A 282 6.08 6.55 -6.83
C THR A 282 4.83 5.88 -6.30
N TYR A 283 3.86 6.67 -5.87
CA TYR A 283 2.48 6.25 -5.64
C TYR A 283 1.59 6.91 -6.69
N ALA A 284 1.04 6.13 -7.62
CA ALA A 284 0.24 6.69 -8.69
C ALA A 284 -1.05 5.91 -8.94
N PHE A 285 -2.14 6.62 -9.14
CA PHE A 285 -3.46 6.06 -9.42
C PHE A 285 -3.96 5.08 -8.35
N ASN A 286 -3.56 5.27 -7.09
CA ASN A 286 -4.03 4.44 -5.98
C ASN A 286 -5.31 5.01 -5.35
N TRP A 287 -6.02 4.15 -4.65
CA TRP A 287 -7.23 4.49 -3.91
C TRP A 287 -7.09 4.18 -2.43
N TRP A 288 -7.11 5.19 -1.59
CA TRP A 288 -7.31 5.03 -0.14
C TRP A 288 -8.79 5.17 0.17
N GLY A 289 -9.42 4.03 0.45
CA GLY A 289 -10.84 3.85 0.62
C GLY A 289 -11.30 3.83 2.09
N PRO A 290 -12.47 3.22 2.35
CA PRO A 290 -13.07 3.16 3.68
C PRO A 290 -12.13 2.57 4.72
N GLY A 291 -12.23 3.07 5.97
CA GLY A 291 -11.51 2.56 7.12
C GLY A 291 -10.04 2.99 7.23
N CYS A 292 -9.43 3.57 6.20
CA CYS A 292 -8.09 4.14 6.32
C CYS A 292 -8.10 5.35 7.25
N VAL A 293 -7.23 5.34 8.29
CA VAL A 293 -7.20 6.41 9.30
C VAL A 293 -5.98 7.28 9.16
N GLN A 294 -4.79 6.73 8.96
CA GLN A 294 -3.57 7.53 8.79
C GLN A 294 -2.49 6.80 7.98
N ARG A 295 -1.39 7.52 7.70
CA ARG A 295 -0.24 7.05 6.91
C ARG A 295 -0.63 6.65 5.46
N MET A 296 -1.00 7.66 4.66
CA MET A 296 -1.42 7.43 3.26
C MET A 296 -0.56 8.22 2.23
N PRO A 297 0.76 8.06 2.19
CA PRO A 297 1.65 7.45 3.17
C PRO A 297 2.14 8.44 4.25
N MET A 298 2.70 7.92 5.36
CA MET A 298 3.63 8.66 6.20
C MET A 298 5.04 8.44 5.68
N VAL A 299 5.78 9.53 5.43
CA VAL A 299 7.10 9.49 4.78
C VAL A 299 8.17 10.03 5.71
N ARG A 300 9.20 9.24 5.98
CA ARG A 300 10.47 9.68 6.56
C ARG A 300 11.59 9.45 5.56
N VAL A 301 12.44 10.45 5.37
CA VAL A 301 13.70 10.35 4.60
C VAL A 301 13.55 10.16 3.09
N GLY A 302 12.45 9.61 2.59
CA GLY A 302 12.28 9.26 1.18
C GLY A 302 12.01 10.44 0.24
N LYS A 303 12.24 10.22 -1.07
CA LYS A 303 11.76 11.07 -2.17
C LYS A 303 10.53 10.41 -2.81
N ILE A 304 9.37 11.03 -2.64
CA ILE A 304 8.09 10.45 -3.00
C ILE A 304 7.36 11.28 -4.05
N HIS A 305 6.80 10.59 -5.05
CA HIS A 305 5.88 11.19 -5.99
C HIS A 305 4.46 10.66 -5.75
N MET A 306 3.54 11.54 -5.36
CA MET A 306 2.13 11.27 -5.17
C MET A 306 1.37 11.80 -6.39
N LEU A 307 1.05 10.93 -7.35
CA LEU A 307 0.48 11.30 -8.65
C LEU A 307 -0.93 10.71 -8.84
N ASN A 308 -1.92 11.56 -9.10
CA ASN A 308 -3.27 11.14 -9.52
C ASN A 308 -3.93 10.07 -8.61
N ASN A 309 -3.75 10.19 -7.31
CA ASN A 309 -4.37 9.27 -6.36
C ASN A 309 -5.75 9.77 -5.89
N TYR A 310 -6.58 8.85 -5.45
CA TYR A 310 -7.92 9.10 -4.93
C TYR A 310 -8.01 8.78 -3.43
N PHE A 311 -8.47 9.75 -2.66
CA PHE A 311 -8.71 9.62 -1.22
C PHE A 311 -10.19 9.79 -0.92
N SER A 312 -10.86 8.73 -0.43
CA SER A 312 -12.27 8.77 -0.02
C SER A 312 -12.51 8.32 1.43
N CYS A 313 -11.43 8.23 2.21
CA CYS A 313 -11.41 7.78 3.60
C CYS A 313 -11.90 8.89 4.54
N THR A 314 -13.20 8.95 4.81
CA THR A 314 -13.81 9.99 5.68
C THR A 314 -13.39 9.88 7.15
N THR A 315 -12.89 8.72 7.57
CA THR A 315 -12.32 8.46 8.91
C THR A 315 -10.89 8.96 9.08
N ALA A 316 -10.27 9.48 8.02
CA ALA A 316 -8.88 9.89 8.04
C ALA A 316 -8.58 10.92 9.12
N SER A 317 -7.63 10.61 9.98
CA SER A 317 -6.99 11.55 10.91
C SER A 317 -5.79 12.24 10.26
N ASN A 318 -5.16 11.62 9.26
CA ASN A 318 -4.09 12.18 8.45
C ASN A 318 -3.84 11.32 7.20
N CYS A 319 -3.95 11.87 6.00
CA CYS A 319 -3.62 11.15 4.77
C CYS A 319 -2.13 11.30 4.43
N ILE A 320 -1.74 12.23 3.55
CA ILE A 320 -0.36 12.44 3.13
C ILE A 320 0.40 13.15 4.24
N ASN A 321 1.44 12.51 4.76
CA ASN A 321 2.17 12.97 5.92
C ASN A 321 3.69 13.00 5.71
N PRO A 322 4.23 13.99 5.02
CA PRO A 322 5.67 14.23 4.94
C PRO A 322 6.25 14.53 6.32
N ARG A 323 7.28 13.78 6.70
CA ARG A 323 7.97 13.90 7.97
C ARG A 323 9.46 14.19 7.73
N LYS A 324 10.23 14.06 8.79
CA LYS A 324 11.65 14.41 8.84
C LYS A 324 12.44 13.92 7.63
N ASN A 325 13.17 14.85 7.02
CA ASN A 325 14.08 14.61 5.91
C ASN A 325 13.45 14.05 4.62
N SER A 326 12.12 14.15 4.47
CA SER A 326 11.44 13.71 3.26
C SER A 326 11.37 14.80 2.18
N GLU A 327 11.33 14.37 0.92
CA GLU A 327 11.09 15.18 -0.26
C GLU A 327 9.85 14.64 -0.97
N VAL A 328 8.78 15.42 -1.09
CA VAL A 328 7.50 14.90 -1.62
C VAL A 328 6.92 15.82 -2.69
N LEU A 329 6.70 15.28 -3.88
CA LEU A 329 5.93 15.92 -4.96
C LEU A 329 4.49 15.40 -4.91
N ILE A 330 3.51 16.30 -4.82
CA ILE A 330 2.09 15.98 -4.64
C ILE A 330 1.29 16.70 -5.71
N GLU A 331 0.74 15.95 -6.69
CA GLU A 331 0.05 16.54 -7.83
C GLU A 331 -1.03 15.65 -8.43
N GLY A 332 -2.08 16.29 -8.96
CA GLY A 332 -3.19 15.61 -9.61
C GLY A 332 -4.06 14.74 -8.69
N ASN A 333 -3.88 14.80 -7.37
CA ASN A 333 -4.63 13.97 -6.44
C ASN A 333 -6.03 14.53 -6.16
N TYR A 334 -6.99 13.66 -5.86
CA TYR A 334 -8.35 14.03 -5.51
C TYR A 334 -8.69 13.60 -4.09
N PHE A 335 -9.19 14.55 -3.29
CA PHE A 335 -9.65 14.33 -1.91
C PHE A 335 -11.16 14.55 -1.84
N ALA A 336 -11.91 13.48 -1.63
CA ALA A 336 -13.37 13.48 -1.63
C ALA A 336 -13.98 14.22 -0.43
N LYS A 337 -15.26 14.52 -0.55
CA LYS A 337 -16.06 15.09 0.53
C LYS A 337 -15.97 14.25 1.80
N GLY A 338 -15.74 14.90 2.93
CA GLY A 338 -15.54 14.25 4.23
C GLY A 338 -14.08 13.94 4.56
N VAL A 339 -13.18 13.91 3.59
CA VAL A 339 -11.73 13.77 3.82
C VAL A 339 -11.16 15.11 4.22
N ARG A 340 -11.21 15.42 5.54
CA ARG A 340 -10.93 16.76 6.07
C ARG A 340 -9.51 16.95 6.60
N ARG A 341 -8.71 15.89 6.72
CA ARG A 341 -7.33 15.92 7.20
C ARG A 341 -6.42 15.21 6.20
N TYR A 342 -6.40 15.74 4.98
CA TYR A 342 -5.73 15.08 3.88
C TYR A 342 -4.22 15.36 3.77
N TYR A 343 -3.73 16.39 4.47
CA TYR A 343 -2.32 16.75 4.43
C TYR A 343 -1.85 17.34 5.76
N SER A 344 -0.71 16.88 6.24
CA SER A 344 0.09 17.59 7.24
C SER A 344 1.56 17.20 7.10
N GLN A 345 2.46 18.16 7.26
CA GLN A 345 3.89 17.91 7.22
C GLN A 345 4.57 18.36 8.53
N LYS A 346 5.71 17.74 8.84
CA LYS A 346 6.55 18.14 9.95
C LYS A 346 8.00 17.79 9.65
N ASP A 347 8.87 18.81 9.62
CA ASP A 347 10.32 18.67 9.41
C ASP A 347 10.70 17.98 8.08
N ALA A 348 9.85 18.05 7.05
CA ALA A 348 10.21 17.68 5.69
C ALA A 348 11.27 18.64 5.14
N ILE A 349 12.21 18.13 4.33
CA ILE A 349 13.19 18.98 3.66
C ILE A 349 12.52 19.78 2.54
N ALA A 350 11.72 19.12 1.73
CA ALA A 350 11.02 19.74 0.64
C ALA A 350 9.65 19.10 0.39
N VAL A 351 8.66 19.91 0.11
CA VAL A 351 7.35 19.46 -0.39
C VAL A 351 6.94 20.41 -1.50
N THR A 352 6.59 19.84 -2.64
CA THR A 352 5.90 20.55 -3.71
C THR A 352 4.44 20.14 -3.72
N TRP A 353 3.56 21.06 -3.33
CA TRP A 353 2.12 20.90 -3.47
C TRP A 353 1.68 21.65 -4.74
N ALA A 354 1.30 20.91 -5.77
CA ALA A 354 0.88 21.48 -7.04
C ALA A 354 -0.59 21.92 -7.05
N ASP A 355 -0.91 22.95 -7.82
CA ASP A 355 -2.27 23.46 -8.00
C ASP A 355 -3.20 22.47 -8.73
N SER A 356 -2.64 21.43 -9.35
CA SER A 356 -3.37 20.34 -9.98
C SER A 356 -4.11 19.41 -8.99
N ASN A 357 -3.80 19.48 -7.69
CA ASN A 357 -4.56 18.74 -6.69
C ASN A 357 -5.95 19.36 -6.47
N PHE A 358 -6.94 18.51 -6.23
CA PHE A 358 -8.31 18.94 -5.94
C PHE A 358 -8.82 18.33 -4.65
N ALA A 359 -9.43 19.16 -3.81
CA ALA A 359 -10.08 18.74 -2.57
C ALA A 359 -11.48 19.37 -2.46
N GLU A 360 -12.50 18.55 -2.21
CA GLU A 360 -13.87 19.03 -2.06
C GLU A 360 -14.09 19.87 -0.79
N GLU A 361 -13.23 19.72 0.22
CA GLU A 361 -13.27 20.46 1.46
C GLU A 361 -11.89 21.00 1.86
N LYS A 362 -11.87 22.06 2.67
CA LYS A 362 -10.61 22.62 3.21
C LYS A 362 -9.93 21.64 4.17
N ASN A 363 -8.62 21.58 4.10
CA ASN A 363 -7.82 20.79 5.04
C ASN A 363 -7.87 21.40 6.46
N LYS A 364 -8.31 20.62 7.43
CA LYS A 364 -8.39 21.04 8.85
C LYS A 364 -7.03 21.20 9.53
N MET A 365 -5.97 20.64 8.96
CA MET A 365 -4.59 20.77 9.46
C MET A 365 -3.86 22.02 8.93
N GLY A 366 -4.57 22.96 8.33
CA GLY A 366 -4.02 24.13 7.62
C GLY A 366 -4.01 23.91 6.10
N GLN A 367 -3.93 25.00 5.35
CA GLN A 367 -3.82 24.88 3.89
C GLN A 367 -2.49 24.23 3.52
N PRO A 368 -2.51 23.24 2.60
CA PRO A 368 -1.27 22.70 2.08
C PRO A 368 -0.41 23.78 1.43
N THR A 369 0.87 23.79 1.77
CA THR A 369 1.85 24.72 1.21
C THR A 369 3.11 23.98 0.83
N SER A 370 3.76 24.42 -0.24
CA SER A 370 5.11 23.96 -0.58
C SER A 370 6.13 24.47 0.43
N VAL A 371 7.15 23.67 0.70
CA VAL A 371 8.28 24.01 1.59
C VAL A 371 9.57 23.54 0.96
N GLY A 372 10.67 24.24 1.22
CA GLY A 372 11.98 23.93 0.66
C GLY A 372 12.06 24.16 -0.86
N GLU A 373 12.98 23.47 -1.51
CA GLU A 373 13.16 23.52 -2.96
C GLU A 373 12.05 22.72 -3.69
N GLN A 374 11.84 23.09 -4.96
CA GLN A 374 10.88 22.35 -5.80
C GLN A 374 11.33 20.89 -5.96
N VAL A 375 10.47 19.95 -5.58
CA VAL A 375 10.73 18.53 -5.76
C VAL A 375 10.43 18.14 -7.21
N THR A 376 11.40 17.50 -7.86
CA THR A 376 11.28 16.98 -9.22
C THR A 376 11.58 15.48 -9.25
N VAL A 377 11.10 14.79 -10.27
CA VAL A 377 11.33 13.35 -10.49
C VAL A 377 12.02 13.11 -11.83
N PRO A 378 12.87 12.07 -11.96
CA PRO A 378 13.71 11.85 -13.14
C PRO A 378 13.01 11.01 -14.23
N TYR A 379 11.71 11.16 -14.42
CA TYR A 379 10.95 10.44 -15.46
C TYR A 379 9.81 11.31 -15.98
N GLU A 380 9.40 11.04 -17.22
CA GLU A 380 8.26 11.67 -17.83
C GLU A 380 6.95 11.04 -17.30
N TYR A 381 5.92 11.85 -17.19
CA TYR A 381 4.58 11.44 -16.79
C TYR A 381 3.55 12.47 -17.28
N THR A 382 2.30 12.06 -17.26
CA THR A 382 1.16 12.94 -17.58
C THR A 382 0.26 13.07 -16.36
N ILE A 383 -0.19 14.29 -16.06
CA ILE A 383 -1.16 14.55 -15.01
C ILE A 383 -2.56 14.46 -15.61
N VAL A 384 -3.35 13.50 -15.17
CA VAL A 384 -4.79 13.45 -15.46
C VAL A 384 -5.49 14.52 -14.61
N PRO A 385 -6.46 15.29 -15.14
CA PRO A 385 -7.20 16.25 -14.35
C PRO A 385 -7.77 15.60 -13.08
N ALA A 386 -7.51 16.21 -11.91
CA ALA A 386 -7.89 15.61 -10.64
C ALA A 386 -9.40 15.30 -10.55
N THR A 387 -10.24 16.11 -11.18
CA THR A 387 -11.71 15.91 -11.23
C THR A 387 -12.14 14.61 -11.93
N ASP A 388 -11.31 14.05 -12.79
CA ASP A 388 -11.59 12.80 -13.51
C ASP A 388 -11.14 11.57 -12.70
N ILE A 389 -10.24 11.77 -11.73
CA ILE A 389 -9.61 10.70 -10.95
C ILE A 389 -10.59 9.79 -10.22
N PRO A 390 -11.68 10.26 -9.58
CA PRO A 390 -12.63 9.35 -8.94
C PRO A 390 -13.27 8.33 -9.89
N ALA A 391 -13.57 8.73 -11.13
CA ALA A 391 -14.15 7.84 -12.14
C ALA A 391 -13.10 6.86 -12.68
N VAL A 392 -11.92 7.36 -13.02
CA VAL A 392 -10.79 6.58 -13.52
C VAL A 392 -10.38 5.50 -12.52
N ILE A 393 -10.20 5.88 -11.25
CA ILE A 393 -9.76 4.97 -10.20
C ILE A 393 -10.80 3.91 -9.87
N LYS A 394 -12.07 4.29 -9.72
CA LYS A 394 -13.15 3.32 -9.44
C LYS A 394 -13.34 2.28 -10.54
N ALA A 395 -12.99 2.62 -11.78
CA ALA A 395 -13.09 1.70 -12.91
C ALA A 395 -11.90 0.75 -13.03
N ASN A 396 -10.71 1.13 -12.56
CA ASN A 396 -9.47 0.44 -12.93
C ASN A 396 -8.60 0.00 -11.74
N ALA A 397 -8.66 0.65 -10.57
CA ALA A 397 -7.79 0.30 -9.45
C ALA A 397 -8.20 -1.00 -8.76
N GLY A 398 -7.23 -1.63 -8.08
CA GLY A 398 -7.37 -2.91 -7.42
C GLY A 398 -7.09 -4.10 -8.35
N ALA A 399 -7.31 -5.31 -7.84
CA ALA A 399 -7.12 -6.57 -8.58
C ALA A 399 -8.26 -6.79 -9.59
N THR A 400 -8.30 -5.96 -10.62
CA THR A 400 -9.37 -5.86 -11.63
C THR A 400 -8.96 -6.35 -13.02
N ILE A 401 -7.69 -6.72 -13.23
CA ILE A 401 -7.17 -7.20 -14.52
C ILE A 401 -7.75 -8.59 -14.81
N LYS A 402 -8.37 -8.71 -16.00
CA LYS A 402 -9.03 -9.95 -16.48
C LYS A 402 -8.07 -10.82 -17.25
#